data_8d09eaee381e803fe7ca82680cbbe688
#
_entry.id   8d09eaee381e803fe7ca82680cbbe688
#
_cell.length_a   1.000
_cell.length_b   1.000
_cell.length_c   1.000
_cell.angle_alpha   90.00
_cell.angle_beta   90.00
_cell.angle_gamma   90.00
#
_symmetry.space_group_name_H-M   'P 1'
#
loop_
_entity.id
_entity.type
_entity.pdbx_description
1 polymer ?
#
loop_
_entity_poly.entity_id
_entity_poly.type
_entity_poly.pdbx_seq_one_letter_code
_entity_poly.pdbx_strand_id
1 'polypeptide(L)'
;DLKIKTKTKISQIYRKLDPDKPAYTVTAAGGGGTFMYHWTDRELTNRERARLQTFPDNYEFIGNYSSVRKQIGMAVPCKLSEIVITAILNSFAGIEYPSIKANMEE
;
A
#
# COMPACT_ATOMS: atom_id res chain seq x y z
N ASP A 1 -24.44 -1.94 -9.04
CA ASP A 1 -24.13 -0.50 -9.25
C ASP A 1 -23.93 0.19 -7.92
N LEU A 2 -22.69 0.26 -7.46
CA LEU A 2 -22.32 1.12 -6.33
C LEU A 2 -22.36 2.58 -6.82
N LYS A 3 -23.55 3.13 -6.95
CA LYS A 3 -23.71 4.57 -7.14
C LYS A 3 -23.42 5.26 -5.82
N ILE A 4 -22.17 5.63 -5.61
CA ILE A 4 -21.77 6.41 -4.46
C ILE A 4 -22.32 7.82 -4.66
N LYS A 5 -23.46 8.09 -4.03
CA LYS A 5 -24.03 9.43 -3.96
C LYS A 5 -23.29 10.23 -2.89
N THR A 6 -22.13 10.75 -3.19
CA THR A 6 -21.49 11.70 -2.29
C THR A 6 -21.57 13.11 -2.87
N LYS A 7 -22.11 14.01 -2.07
CA LYS A 7 -22.09 15.45 -2.34
C LYS A 7 -20.73 16.09 -2.04
N THR A 8 -19.77 15.31 -1.61
CA THR A 8 -18.45 15.81 -1.23
C THR A 8 -17.53 15.87 -2.44
N LYS A 9 -17.02 17.04 -2.74
CA LYS A 9 -16.03 17.30 -3.80
C LYS A 9 -14.61 16.75 -3.47
N ILE A 10 -14.50 15.80 -2.55
CA ILE A 10 -13.19 15.23 -2.20
C ILE A 10 -12.92 14.07 -3.15
N SER A 11 -12.30 14.41 -4.28
CA SER A 11 -11.94 13.45 -5.34
C SER A 11 -10.96 12.36 -4.90
N GLN A 12 -10.47 12.40 -3.67
CA GLN A 12 -9.43 11.49 -3.17
C GLN A 12 -9.96 10.33 -2.31
N ILE A 13 -11.24 10.36 -1.90
CA ILE A 13 -11.79 9.37 -0.97
C ILE A 13 -12.13 8.05 -1.69
N TYR A 14 -12.64 8.15 -2.92
CA TYR A 14 -13.08 7.00 -3.70
C TYR A 14 -12.36 6.99 -5.04
N ARG A 15 -11.28 6.22 -5.13
CA ARG A 15 -10.50 6.11 -6.36
C ARG A 15 -10.52 4.68 -6.87
N LYS A 16 -10.85 4.52 -8.14
CA LYS A 16 -10.63 3.26 -8.84
C LYS A 16 -9.15 3.08 -9.16
N LEU A 17 -8.69 1.85 -8.97
CA LEU A 17 -7.39 1.45 -9.48
C LEU A 17 -7.43 1.33 -11.00
N ASP A 18 -6.33 1.68 -11.63
CA ASP A 18 -6.10 1.43 -13.04
C ASP A 18 -5.19 0.19 -13.16
N PRO A 19 -5.60 -0.85 -13.92
CA PRO A 19 -4.80 -2.08 -14.03
C PRO A 19 -3.42 -1.85 -14.66
N ASP A 20 -3.24 -0.74 -15.38
CA ASP A 20 -2.00 -0.41 -16.08
C ASP A 20 -1.11 0.58 -15.33
N LYS A 21 -1.49 0.97 -14.12
CA LYS A 21 -0.76 1.95 -13.31
C LYS A 21 -0.48 1.42 -11.90
N PRO A 22 0.57 1.95 -11.23
CA PRO A 22 0.79 1.66 -9.82
C PRO A 22 -0.42 2.06 -8.97
N ALA A 23 -0.66 1.28 -7.91
CA ALA A 23 -1.72 1.58 -6.96
C ALA A 23 -1.41 2.82 -6.12
N TYR A 24 -2.47 3.46 -5.62
CA TYR A 24 -2.34 4.49 -4.60
C TYR A 24 -1.90 3.90 -3.27
N THR A 25 -1.55 4.77 -2.34
CA THR A 25 -1.17 4.36 -0.98
C THR A 25 -2.26 3.53 -0.33
N VAL A 26 -1.91 2.35 0.14
CA VAL A 26 -2.80 1.50 0.94
C VAL A 26 -2.87 2.08 2.35
N THR A 27 -4.06 2.50 2.76
CA THR A 27 -4.28 3.13 4.06
C THR A 27 -4.93 2.18 5.05
N ALA A 28 -4.71 2.43 6.34
CA ALA A 28 -5.33 1.67 7.43
C ALA A 28 -6.82 1.97 7.63
N ALA A 29 -7.37 2.83 6.85
CA ALA A 29 -8.60 3.55 7.05
C ALA A 29 -9.78 2.85 7.72
N GLY A 30 -10.19 3.47 8.78
CA GLY A 30 -11.59 3.62 9.15
C GLY A 30 -11.84 5.11 9.32
N GLY A 31 -12.81 5.68 8.61
CA GLY A 31 -13.22 7.06 8.75
C GLY A 31 -12.20 8.12 8.27
N GLY A 32 -12.27 8.47 7.02
CA GLY A 32 -11.49 9.55 6.41
C GLY A 32 -10.30 9.12 5.56
N GLY A 33 -10.07 7.82 5.43
CA GLY A 33 -9.04 7.32 4.54
C GLY A 33 -9.52 7.14 3.10
N THR A 34 -8.56 7.08 2.20
CA THR A 34 -8.83 6.81 0.80
C THR A 34 -9.32 5.38 0.62
N PHE A 35 -10.53 5.24 0.11
CA PHE A 35 -11.06 3.94 -0.31
C PHE A 35 -10.59 3.67 -1.73
N MET A 36 -9.89 2.57 -1.90
CA MET A 36 -9.53 2.09 -3.22
C MET A 36 -10.57 1.08 -3.71
N TYR A 37 -11.02 1.28 -4.93
CA TYR A 37 -11.92 0.37 -5.61
C TYR A 37 -11.20 -0.36 -6.73
N HIS A 38 -11.58 -1.59 -6.91
CA HIS A 38 -11.16 -2.37 -8.07
C HIS A 38 -11.71 -1.74 -9.36
N TRP A 39 -11.02 -1.88 -10.47
CA TRP A 39 -11.49 -1.36 -11.77
C TRP A 39 -12.84 -1.96 -12.22
N THR A 40 -13.28 -3.05 -11.61
CA THR A 40 -14.60 -3.65 -11.86
C THR A 40 -15.70 -3.16 -10.90
N ASP A 41 -15.57 -1.97 -10.34
CA ASP A 41 -16.58 -1.30 -9.51
C ASP A 41 -16.93 -2.01 -8.19
N ARG A 42 -15.97 -2.67 -7.58
CA ARG A 42 -16.12 -3.29 -6.25
C ARG A 42 -15.02 -2.81 -5.30
N GLU A 43 -15.27 -2.94 -4.02
CA GLU A 43 -14.26 -2.69 -3.00
C GLU A 43 -13.18 -3.77 -3.05
N LEU A 44 -11.94 -3.38 -2.76
CA LEU A 44 -10.83 -4.33 -2.66
C LEU A 44 -11.00 -5.23 -1.44
N THR A 45 -10.71 -6.50 -1.61
CA THR A 45 -10.60 -7.44 -0.50
C THR A 45 -9.33 -7.19 0.33
N ASN A 46 -9.31 -7.66 1.56
CA ASN A 46 -8.10 -7.58 2.38
C ASN A 46 -6.92 -8.33 1.73
N ARG A 47 -7.16 -9.44 1.07
CA ARG A 47 -6.10 -10.17 0.37
C ARG A 47 -5.53 -9.38 -0.80
N GLU A 48 -6.35 -8.69 -1.55
CA GLU A 48 -5.89 -7.81 -2.62
C GLU A 48 -5.08 -6.63 -2.07
N ARG A 49 -5.51 -6.03 -0.96
CA ARG A 49 -4.75 -4.99 -0.26
C ARG A 49 -3.40 -5.52 0.24
N ALA A 50 -3.37 -6.72 0.79
CA ALA A 50 -2.14 -7.37 1.22
C ALA A 50 -1.17 -7.60 0.06
N ARG A 51 -1.68 -7.99 -1.11
CA ARG A 51 -0.87 -8.11 -2.33
C ARG A 51 -0.29 -6.78 -2.78
N LEU A 52 -1.04 -5.69 -2.70
CA LEU A 52 -0.52 -4.34 -2.99
C LEU A 52 0.60 -3.93 -2.02
N GLN A 53 0.51 -4.36 -0.77
CA GLN A 53 1.58 -4.19 0.23
C GLN A 53 2.68 -5.26 0.14
N THR A 54 2.64 -6.08 -0.91
CA THR A 54 3.63 -7.12 -1.20
C THR A 54 3.76 -8.22 -0.13
N PHE A 55 2.72 -8.46 0.66
CA PHE A 55 2.67 -9.63 1.53
C PHE A 55 2.60 -10.92 0.71
N PRO A 56 3.29 -11.99 1.12
CA PRO A 56 3.11 -13.30 0.50
C PRO A 56 1.66 -13.78 0.62
N ASP A 57 1.15 -14.50 -0.38
CA ASP A 57 -0.23 -14.99 -0.38
C ASP A 57 -0.53 -16.00 0.74
N ASN A 58 0.51 -16.67 1.25
CA ASN A 58 0.43 -17.60 2.37
C ASN A 58 0.54 -16.91 3.74
N TYR A 59 0.72 -15.60 3.79
CA TYR A 59 0.75 -14.88 5.06
C TYR A 59 -0.65 -14.84 5.67
N GLU A 60 -0.78 -15.30 6.89
CA GLU A 60 -2.05 -15.34 7.62
C GLU A 60 -2.18 -14.13 8.55
N PHE A 61 -3.28 -13.41 8.39
CA PHE A 61 -3.65 -12.33 9.29
C PHE A 61 -4.64 -12.85 10.34
N ILE A 62 -4.46 -12.42 11.58
CA ILE A 62 -5.33 -12.80 12.70
C ILE A 62 -6.19 -11.59 13.10
N GLY A 63 -7.48 -11.78 13.21
CA GLY A 63 -8.43 -10.77 13.60
C GLY A 63 -9.67 -10.72 12.69
N ASN A 64 -10.58 -9.82 13.01
CA ASN A 64 -11.75 -9.57 12.16
C ASN A 64 -11.37 -8.76 10.92
N TYR A 65 -12.33 -8.58 10.03
CA TYR A 65 -12.11 -7.86 8.76
C TYR A 65 -11.50 -6.46 8.95
N SER A 66 -12.05 -5.68 9.87
CA SER A 66 -11.57 -4.31 10.13
C SER A 66 -10.17 -4.28 10.74
N SER A 67 -9.88 -5.20 11.65
CA SER A 67 -8.57 -5.33 12.27
C SER A 67 -7.50 -5.72 11.24
N VAL A 68 -7.78 -6.70 10.39
CA VAL A 68 -6.86 -7.13 9.33
C VAL A 68 -6.61 -5.99 8.33
N ARG A 69 -7.65 -5.28 7.94
CA ARG A 69 -7.55 -4.10 7.07
C ARG A 69 -6.60 -3.05 7.64
N LYS A 70 -6.73 -2.76 8.93
CA LYS A 70 -5.87 -1.83 9.66
C LYS A 70 -4.42 -2.32 9.71
N GLN A 71 -4.20 -3.59 10.01
CA GLN A 71 -2.86 -4.19 10.04
C GLN A 71 -2.15 -4.02 8.69
N ILE A 72 -2.84 -4.31 7.61
CA ILE A 72 -2.30 -4.18 6.25
C ILE A 72 -1.94 -2.73 5.93
N GLY A 73 -2.83 -1.80 6.22
CA GLY A 73 -2.62 -0.38 5.91
C GLY A 73 -1.53 0.29 6.75
N MET A 74 -1.29 -0.20 7.96
CA MET A 74 -0.23 0.30 8.84
C MET A 74 1.14 -0.33 8.55
N ALA A 75 1.20 -1.36 7.75
CA ALA A 75 2.44 -2.05 7.44
C ALA A 75 3.27 -1.27 6.40
N VAL A 76 4.58 -1.36 6.53
CA VAL A 76 5.50 -1.01 5.45
C VAL A 76 5.47 -2.15 4.43
N PRO A 77 5.40 -1.88 3.12
CA PRO A 77 5.43 -2.94 2.11
C PRO A 77 6.62 -3.89 2.30
N CYS A 78 6.35 -5.19 2.27
CA CYS A 78 7.38 -6.20 2.57
C CYS A 78 8.60 -6.10 1.65
N LYS A 79 8.39 -5.88 0.35
CA LYS A 79 9.47 -5.70 -0.62
C LYS A 79 10.27 -4.44 -0.38
N LEU A 80 9.61 -3.34 -0.01
CA LEU A 80 10.29 -2.10 0.35
C LEU A 80 11.15 -2.29 1.59
N SER A 81 10.63 -2.95 2.63
CA SER A 81 11.39 -3.27 3.85
C SER A 81 12.61 -4.11 3.55
N GLU A 82 12.49 -5.12 2.69
CA GLU A 82 13.60 -5.96 2.26
C GLU A 82 14.70 -5.14 1.58
N ILE A 83 14.34 -4.25 0.66
CA ILE A 83 15.28 -3.38 -0.06
C ILE A 83 16.01 -2.45 0.91
N VAL A 84 15.29 -1.80 1.81
CA VAL A 84 15.87 -0.85 2.77
C VAL A 84 16.80 -1.56 3.75
N ILE A 85 16.38 -2.68 4.32
CA ILE A 85 17.20 -3.45 5.26
C ILE A 85 18.43 -4.02 4.56
N THR A 86 18.29 -4.52 3.35
CA THR A 86 19.43 -5.02 2.56
C THR A 86 20.44 -3.90 2.28
N ALA A 87 19.98 -2.70 1.94
CA ALA A 87 20.84 -1.54 1.74
C ALA A 87 21.60 -1.17 3.02
N ILE A 88 20.94 -1.19 4.18
CA ILE A 88 21.58 -0.93 5.47
C ILE A 88 22.64 -1.99 5.78
N LEU A 89 22.33 -3.26 5.62
CA LEU A 89 23.28 -4.36 5.85
C LEU A 89 24.48 -4.27 4.90
N ASN A 90 24.26 -3.97 3.64
CA ASN A 90 25.32 -3.78 2.66
C ASN A 90 26.21 -2.58 3.00
N SER A 91 25.62 -1.51 3.51
CA SER A 91 26.40 -0.35 3.98
C SER A 91 27.34 -0.71 5.13
N PHE A 92 26.89 -1.50 6.11
CA PHE A 92 27.71 -1.99 7.20
C PHE A 92 28.81 -2.96 6.74
N ALA A 93 28.52 -3.77 5.72
CA ALA A 93 29.47 -4.73 5.15
C ALA A 93 30.44 -4.09 4.11
N GLY A 94 30.26 -2.82 3.76
CA GLY A 94 31.03 -2.14 2.71
C GLY A 94 30.73 -2.62 1.30
N ILE A 95 29.57 -3.24 1.09
CA ILE A 95 29.12 -3.74 -0.23
C ILE A 95 28.35 -2.63 -0.94
N GLU A 96 28.69 -2.39 -2.21
CA GLU A 96 27.97 -1.43 -3.05
C GLU A 96 26.56 -1.94 -3.37
N TYR A 97 25.61 -1.04 -3.40
CA TYR A 97 24.22 -1.30 -3.79
C TYR A 97 23.70 -0.15 -4.67
N PRO A 98 22.67 -0.40 -5.51
CA PRO A 98 22.07 0.65 -6.34
C PRO A 98 21.58 1.82 -5.52
N SER A 99 22.07 3.00 -5.84
CA SER A 99 21.66 4.24 -5.17
C SER A 99 21.69 5.41 -6.14
N ILE A 100 20.93 6.45 -5.82
CA ILE A 100 20.98 7.72 -6.52
C ILE A 100 21.81 8.70 -5.71
N LYS A 101 22.57 9.54 -6.42
CA LYS A 101 23.34 10.61 -5.79
C LYS A 101 22.39 11.57 -5.06
N ALA A 102 22.71 11.92 -3.83
CA ALA A 102 21.90 12.87 -3.07
C ALA A 102 21.87 14.26 -3.75
N ASN A 103 20.67 14.81 -3.91
CA ASN A 103 20.45 16.16 -4.44
C ASN A 103 20.62 17.24 -3.35
N MET A 104 21.55 17.04 -2.45
CA MET A 104 21.87 18.04 -1.44
C MET A 104 23.09 18.83 -1.93
N GLU A 105 22.84 19.90 -2.65
CA GLU A 105 23.84 20.91 -2.91
C GLU A 105 23.86 21.89 -1.73
N GLU A 106 25.00 22.02 -1.13
CA GLU A 106 25.24 23.12 -0.19
C GLU A 106 25.31 24.46 -0.92
#